data_93a23728a0376f1a763245fcf62bd747
#
_entry.id   93a23728a0376f1a763245fcf62bd747
#
_cell.length_a   1.000
_cell.length_b   1.000
_cell.length_c   1.000
_cell.angle_alpha   90.00
_cell.angle_beta   90.00
_cell.angle_gamma   90.00
#
_symmetry.space_group_name_H-M   'P 1'
#
loop_
_entity.id
_entity.type
_entity.pdbx_description
1 polymer ?
#
loop_
_entity_poly.entity_id
_entity_poly.type
_entity_poly.pdbx_seq_one_letter_code
_entity_poly.pdbx_strand_id
1 'polypeptide(L)'
;MRSLTKTDPPMKTLNLSLAALAACALLAPTAGAQQLINRTVNVGGVVRSYIVYLPVNFNAAENMPAMFFFHGGGGTANGGIFECDFRPLANANRFIAVYPQAINSTSGTNSWDCRGDYYGGVDEVGFMSAMIDAVAADYGVDTRRIYAGGYSLGGSIVYDFAAYLPDRVAAIAPVAANMWEWTLSDVNWTTPVACIHILGTNDFYAPYNGNAFSISTAAQNAHFVGLNGAVAPPTVESLGGNITRYTWEPGTDCHGHQHIVRQGGGHDAPSDYTFGERWIWDFVSQYELDGVTGCSDPTTFCQTSLNASGSAALIGWSGSTSVSANDLTLLIDGANPGLPGIFFYGGSQTFLPFGAGFRCVDGNLFRLPVVFCDSTGSAAYPLDLGDPSLPTSSIAVGETWNFQFWYRDSLIPSLPYNISNGLSVPFTP
;
A
#
# COMPACT_ATOMS: atom_id res chain seq x y z
N MET A 1 -32.31 101.22 -20.07
CA MET A 1 -32.83 100.46 -21.22
C MET A 1 -31.68 99.63 -21.80
N ARG A 2 -31.84 98.43 -22.01
CA ARG A 2 -31.07 97.28 -22.53
C ARG A 2 -30.66 96.29 -21.41
N SER A 3 -31.50 95.27 -21.31
CA SER A 3 -31.28 93.99 -20.69
C SER A 3 -30.15 93.23 -21.40
N LEU A 4 -29.21 92.73 -20.62
CA LEU A 4 -28.21 91.71 -21.08
C LEU A 4 -28.48 90.42 -20.34
N THR A 5 -29.02 89.49 -21.09
CA THR A 5 -29.21 88.13 -20.63
C THR A 5 -27.88 87.39 -20.68
N LYS A 6 -27.40 86.88 -19.55
CA LYS A 6 -26.24 85.96 -19.47
C LYS A 6 -26.76 84.51 -19.72
N THR A 7 -26.22 83.94 -20.74
CA THR A 7 -26.41 82.50 -21.06
C THR A 7 -25.32 81.70 -20.31
N ASP A 8 -25.76 80.79 -19.45
CA ASP A 8 -24.90 79.77 -18.74
C ASP A 8 -24.47 78.68 -19.77
N PRO A 9 -23.26 78.16 -19.65
CA PRO A 9 -22.81 77.03 -20.50
C PRO A 9 -23.35 75.66 -19.99
N PRO A 10 -23.47 74.67 -20.88
CA PRO A 10 -24.12 73.37 -20.53
C PRO A 10 -23.26 72.53 -19.58
N MET A 11 -23.89 71.93 -18.57
CA MET A 11 -23.29 70.95 -17.66
C MET A 11 -22.87 69.67 -18.45
N LYS A 12 -21.61 69.30 -18.33
CA LYS A 12 -21.10 68.01 -18.77
C LYS A 12 -21.57 66.93 -17.82
N THR A 13 -22.38 66.02 -18.27
CA THR A 13 -22.76 64.81 -17.58
C THR A 13 -21.54 63.90 -17.47
N LEU A 14 -21.09 63.65 -16.24
CA LEU A 14 -20.04 62.68 -15.90
C LEU A 14 -20.69 61.29 -15.84
N ASN A 15 -20.47 60.47 -16.84
CA ASN A 15 -20.86 59.05 -16.78
C ASN A 15 -19.92 58.34 -15.80
N LEU A 16 -20.41 58.04 -14.60
CA LEU A 16 -19.78 57.07 -13.69
C LEU A 16 -20.09 55.66 -14.19
N SER A 17 -19.09 55.01 -14.81
CA SER A 17 -19.14 53.59 -15.05
C SER A 17 -18.98 52.85 -13.69
N LEU A 18 -20.06 52.25 -13.20
CA LEU A 18 -19.99 51.28 -12.11
C LEU A 18 -19.20 50.06 -12.61
N ALA A 19 -17.93 49.95 -12.23
CA ALA A 19 -17.22 48.67 -12.29
C ALA A 19 -17.74 47.78 -11.16
N ALA A 20 -18.52 46.76 -11.53
CA ALA A 20 -18.91 45.71 -10.61
C ALA A 20 -17.67 44.90 -10.25
N LEU A 21 -17.12 45.12 -9.04
CA LEU A 21 -16.20 44.19 -8.41
C LEU A 21 -16.99 42.92 -8.08
N ALA A 22 -16.84 41.87 -8.89
CA ALA A 22 -17.21 40.50 -8.51
C ALA A 22 -16.25 40.10 -7.39
N ALA A 23 -16.69 40.23 -6.16
CA ALA A 23 -16.06 39.59 -5.01
C ALA A 23 -16.24 38.07 -5.18
N CYS A 24 -15.18 37.38 -5.65
CA CYS A 24 -15.04 35.95 -5.49
C CYS A 24 -14.96 35.69 -3.98
N ALA A 25 -16.11 35.44 -3.35
CA ALA A 25 -16.13 34.87 -2.02
C ALA A 25 -15.46 33.48 -2.12
N LEU A 26 -14.21 33.39 -1.72
CA LEU A 26 -13.58 32.14 -1.36
C LEU A 26 -14.43 31.57 -0.21
N LEU A 27 -15.35 30.69 -0.54
CA LEU A 27 -16.01 29.84 0.45
C LEU A 27 -14.88 29.06 1.14
N ALA A 28 -14.50 29.50 2.33
CA ALA A 28 -13.72 28.67 3.25
C ALA A 28 -14.47 27.34 3.36
N PRO A 29 -13.81 26.19 3.26
CA PRO A 29 -14.48 24.92 3.45
C PRO A 29 -15.07 24.95 4.87
N THR A 30 -16.39 24.87 4.95
CA THR A 30 -17.07 24.63 6.22
C THR A 30 -16.52 23.32 6.76
N ALA A 31 -16.04 23.33 8.02
CA ALA A 31 -15.63 22.12 8.71
C ALA A 31 -16.70 21.04 8.49
N GLY A 32 -16.40 20.05 7.64
CA GLY A 32 -17.38 19.06 7.22
C GLY A 32 -17.78 18.22 8.42
N ALA A 33 -19.07 18.18 8.72
CA ALA A 33 -19.61 17.24 9.70
C ALA A 33 -19.28 15.81 9.27
N GLN A 34 -19.13 14.90 10.24
CA GLN A 34 -19.06 13.45 9.99
C GLN A 34 -20.15 13.03 9.02
N GLN A 35 -19.82 12.37 7.91
CA GLN A 35 -20.81 12.00 6.91
C GLN A 35 -20.85 10.48 6.74
N LEU A 36 -22.00 9.88 7.04
CA LEU A 36 -22.38 8.56 6.56
C LEU A 36 -23.14 8.75 5.25
N ILE A 37 -22.59 8.24 4.15
CA ILE A 37 -23.10 8.46 2.81
C ILE A 37 -23.49 7.12 2.21
N ASN A 38 -24.77 6.93 1.88
CA ASN A 38 -25.23 5.76 1.13
C ASN A 38 -24.80 5.88 -0.33
N ARG A 39 -24.22 4.83 -0.87
CA ARG A 39 -23.75 4.70 -2.24
C ARG A 39 -24.25 3.43 -2.87
N THR A 40 -24.27 3.42 -4.20
CA THR A 40 -24.55 2.23 -5.00
C THR A 40 -23.60 2.12 -6.16
N VAL A 41 -23.34 0.88 -6.60
CA VAL A 41 -22.57 0.57 -7.80
C VAL A 41 -23.29 -0.54 -8.56
N ASN A 42 -23.18 -0.57 -9.88
CA ASN A 42 -23.72 -1.64 -10.71
C ASN A 42 -22.65 -2.68 -11.00
N VAL A 43 -22.94 -3.93 -10.69
CA VAL A 43 -22.02 -5.07 -10.92
C VAL A 43 -22.78 -6.10 -11.75
N GLY A 44 -22.40 -6.28 -13.01
CA GLY A 44 -23.04 -7.24 -13.89
C GLY A 44 -24.56 -7.02 -14.10
N GLY A 45 -25.05 -5.79 -13.96
CA GLY A 45 -26.50 -5.47 -14.04
C GLY A 45 -27.24 -5.49 -12.69
N VAL A 46 -26.56 -5.89 -11.61
CA VAL A 46 -27.09 -5.90 -10.25
C VAL A 46 -26.67 -4.64 -9.50
N VAL A 47 -27.62 -3.88 -8.96
CA VAL A 47 -27.32 -2.71 -8.13
C VAL A 47 -26.96 -3.18 -6.72
N ARG A 48 -25.72 -2.89 -6.31
CA ARG A 48 -25.16 -3.18 -4.98
C ARG A 48 -25.03 -1.89 -4.18
N SER A 49 -25.26 -1.94 -2.88
CA SER A 49 -25.20 -0.76 -2.01
C SER A 49 -24.11 -0.90 -0.96
N TYR A 50 -23.61 0.25 -0.48
CA TYR A 50 -22.63 0.34 0.60
C TYR A 50 -22.74 1.70 1.30
N ILE A 51 -22.19 1.81 2.50
CA ILE A 51 -22.11 3.04 3.28
C ILE A 51 -20.66 3.50 3.30
N VAL A 52 -20.42 4.78 3.02
CA VAL A 52 -19.10 5.42 3.14
C VAL A 52 -19.13 6.35 4.34
N TYR A 53 -18.15 6.23 5.22
CA TYR A 53 -17.88 7.19 6.28
C TYR A 53 -16.67 8.03 5.92
N LEU A 54 -16.87 9.35 5.84
CA LEU A 54 -15.80 10.31 5.64
C LEU A 54 -15.39 10.91 7.00
N PRO A 55 -14.08 10.97 7.31
CA PRO A 55 -13.60 11.55 8.56
C PRO A 55 -13.90 13.05 8.65
N VAL A 56 -13.89 13.58 9.87
CA VAL A 56 -14.07 15.02 10.12
C VAL A 56 -13.04 15.81 9.32
N ASN A 57 -13.47 16.92 8.69
CA ASN A 57 -12.62 17.74 7.82
C ASN A 57 -12.01 16.95 6.66
N PHE A 58 -12.78 16.05 6.07
CA PHE A 58 -12.38 15.28 4.89
C PHE A 58 -11.89 16.20 3.77
N ASN A 59 -10.77 15.82 3.16
CA ASN A 59 -10.22 16.47 1.99
C ASN A 59 -9.69 15.40 1.02
N ALA A 60 -10.26 15.32 -0.18
CA ALA A 60 -9.88 14.33 -1.19
C ALA A 60 -8.40 14.45 -1.63
N ALA A 61 -7.79 15.64 -1.51
CA ALA A 61 -6.38 15.84 -1.86
C ALA A 61 -5.39 15.17 -0.87
N GLU A 62 -5.87 14.64 0.27
CA GLU A 62 -5.02 13.93 1.22
C GLU A 62 -4.65 12.50 0.76
N ASN A 63 -5.31 11.99 -0.28
CA ASN A 63 -5.07 10.64 -0.81
C ASN A 63 -5.09 9.58 0.32
N MET A 64 -6.23 9.50 1.01
CA MET A 64 -6.39 8.66 2.21
C MET A 64 -6.50 7.18 1.86
N PRO A 65 -6.05 6.26 2.75
CA PRO A 65 -6.37 4.84 2.62
C PRO A 65 -7.87 4.58 2.82
N ALA A 66 -8.33 3.40 2.39
CA ALA A 66 -9.70 2.96 2.64
C ALA A 66 -9.75 1.59 3.31
N MET A 67 -10.60 1.47 4.34
CA MET A 67 -10.90 0.24 5.07
C MET A 67 -12.32 -0.20 4.77
N PHE A 68 -12.48 -1.34 4.11
CA PHE A 68 -13.77 -1.99 3.83
C PHE A 68 -14.04 -3.02 4.91
N PHE A 69 -15.22 -2.96 5.55
CA PHE A 69 -15.59 -3.94 6.58
C PHE A 69 -16.92 -4.61 6.26
N PHE A 70 -16.87 -5.92 6.06
CA PHE A 70 -17.97 -6.78 5.63
C PHE A 70 -18.68 -7.38 6.85
N HIS A 71 -19.99 -7.12 6.97
CA HIS A 71 -20.81 -7.61 8.09
C HIS A 71 -20.99 -9.14 8.08
N GLY A 72 -21.37 -9.72 9.22
CA GLY A 72 -21.68 -11.13 9.34
C GLY A 72 -22.90 -11.58 8.53
N GLY A 73 -23.04 -12.87 8.31
CA GLY A 73 -24.16 -13.46 7.57
C GLY A 73 -25.52 -13.08 8.17
N GLY A 74 -26.47 -12.67 7.34
CA GLY A 74 -27.79 -12.15 7.74
C GLY A 74 -27.78 -10.70 8.25
N GLY A 75 -26.61 -10.06 8.31
CA GLY A 75 -26.44 -8.68 8.79
C GLY A 75 -26.80 -7.62 7.76
N THR A 76 -26.38 -6.39 8.04
CA THR A 76 -26.56 -5.24 7.15
C THR A 76 -25.31 -4.34 7.22
N ALA A 77 -25.13 -3.46 6.24
CA ALA A 77 -24.06 -2.46 6.24
C ALA A 77 -24.08 -1.60 7.53
N ASN A 78 -25.27 -1.21 8.02
CA ASN A 78 -25.39 -0.54 9.32
C ASN A 78 -25.01 -1.46 10.48
N GLY A 79 -25.33 -2.75 10.43
CA GLY A 79 -24.92 -3.76 11.40
C GLY A 79 -23.40 -3.87 11.47
N GLY A 80 -22.73 -3.87 10.33
CA GLY A 80 -21.28 -3.88 10.24
C GLY A 80 -20.58 -2.73 10.96
N ILE A 81 -21.23 -1.54 11.01
CA ILE A 81 -20.74 -0.42 11.83
C ILE A 81 -20.75 -0.76 13.33
N PHE A 82 -21.73 -1.53 13.80
CA PHE A 82 -21.79 -1.95 15.21
C PHE A 82 -20.90 -3.15 15.50
N GLU A 83 -20.65 -4.02 14.52
CA GLU A 83 -19.71 -5.12 14.64
C GLU A 83 -18.26 -4.62 14.72
N CYS A 84 -17.96 -3.53 14.00
CA CYS A 84 -16.63 -2.92 13.96
C CYS A 84 -16.73 -1.41 13.64
N ASP A 85 -16.74 -0.56 14.68
CA ASP A 85 -16.88 0.88 14.51
C ASP A 85 -15.54 1.56 14.23
N PHE A 86 -15.18 1.64 12.97
CA PHE A 86 -13.96 2.35 12.54
C PHE A 86 -14.06 3.88 12.55
N ARG A 87 -15.23 4.48 12.78
CA ARG A 87 -15.41 5.95 12.68
C ARG A 87 -14.49 6.75 13.60
N PRO A 88 -14.29 6.40 14.90
CA PRO A 88 -13.34 7.09 15.75
C PRO A 88 -11.89 6.98 15.24
N LEU A 89 -11.49 5.79 14.78
CA LEU A 89 -10.15 5.56 14.22
C LEU A 89 -9.96 6.28 12.89
N ALA A 90 -10.97 6.32 12.02
CA ALA A 90 -10.96 7.05 10.76
C ALA A 90 -10.73 8.55 10.95
N ASN A 91 -11.35 9.13 11.99
CA ASN A 91 -11.09 10.53 12.36
C ASN A 91 -9.66 10.76 12.84
N ALA A 92 -9.15 9.85 13.69
CA ALA A 92 -7.82 9.98 14.30
C ALA A 92 -6.69 9.70 13.32
N ASN A 93 -6.85 8.74 12.42
CA ASN A 93 -5.80 8.21 11.54
C ASN A 93 -5.98 8.58 10.06
N ARG A 94 -6.99 9.37 9.73
CA ARG A 94 -7.23 9.89 8.38
C ARG A 94 -7.38 8.80 7.31
N PHE A 95 -8.45 8.00 7.43
CA PHE A 95 -8.86 7.03 6.41
C PHE A 95 -10.37 7.04 6.17
N ILE A 96 -10.80 6.46 5.08
CA ILE A 96 -12.21 6.31 4.71
C ILE A 96 -12.66 4.92 5.13
N ALA A 97 -13.76 4.82 5.91
CA ALA A 97 -14.34 3.52 6.22
C ALA A 97 -15.54 3.24 5.30
N VAL A 98 -15.60 2.02 4.77
CA VAL A 98 -16.64 1.58 3.83
C VAL A 98 -17.29 0.32 4.39
N TYR A 99 -18.62 0.32 4.44
CA TYR A 99 -19.41 -0.79 4.95
C TYR A 99 -20.32 -1.31 3.83
N PRO A 100 -19.94 -2.38 3.13
CA PRO A 100 -20.70 -2.99 2.06
C PRO A 100 -21.95 -3.68 2.57
N GLN A 101 -23.00 -3.74 1.71
CA GLN A 101 -24.25 -4.45 1.97
C GLN A 101 -24.30 -5.74 1.13
N ALA A 102 -24.40 -6.87 1.82
CA ALA A 102 -24.70 -8.14 1.16
C ALA A 102 -26.14 -8.14 0.60
N ILE A 103 -26.34 -8.95 -0.42
CA ILE A 103 -27.69 -9.22 -0.97
C ILE A 103 -28.08 -10.67 -0.70
N ASN A 104 -29.26 -11.07 -1.18
CA ASN A 104 -29.65 -12.47 -1.16
C ASN A 104 -28.69 -13.29 -2.02
N SER A 105 -28.05 -14.27 -1.44
CA SER A 105 -27.13 -15.18 -2.09
C SER A 105 -27.58 -16.63 -1.87
N THR A 106 -26.83 -17.58 -2.41
CA THR A 106 -27.05 -18.99 -2.15
C THR A 106 -26.83 -19.36 -0.67
N SER A 107 -26.05 -18.55 0.06
CA SER A 107 -25.77 -18.71 1.49
C SER A 107 -26.88 -18.16 2.39
N GLY A 108 -27.87 -17.43 1.87
CA GLY A 108 -29.02 -16.89 2.59
C GLY A 108 -29.31 -15.42 2.33
N THR A 109 -30.24 -14.87 3.10
CA THR A 109 -30.62 -13.44 3.02
C THR A 109 -29.50 -12.58 3.61
N ASN A 110 -29.13 -11.50 2.92
CA ASN A 110 -28.03 -10.61 3.30
C ASN A 110 -26.74 -11.37 3.65
N SER A 111 -26.38 -12.34 2.82
CA SER A 111 -25.19 -13.17 3.00
C SER A 111 -24.22 -12.99 1.84
N TRP A 112 -22.94 -13.18 2.13
CA TRP A 112 -21.87 -13.13 1.14
C TRP A 112 -21.73 -14.51 0.47
N ASP A 113 -21.45 -14.53 -0.81
CA ASP A 113 -21.16 -15.75 -1.55
C ASP A 113 -19.65 -15.94 -1.66
N CYS A 114 -19.09 -16.75 -0.73
CA CYS A 114 -17.64 -16.93 -0.58
C CYS A 114 -17.13 -18.01 -1.55
N ARG A 115 -17.25 -17.78 -2.86
CA ARG A 115 -16.72 -18.69 -3.89
C ARG A 115 -15.96 -18.00 -5.02
N GLY A 116 -15.66 -16.72 -4.87
CA GLY A 116 -14.76 -15.95 -5.72
C GLY A 116 -15.19 -15.74 -7.17
N ASP A 117 -15.60 -16.80 -7.83
CA ASP A 117 -15.81 -16.88 -9.27
C ASP A 117 -17.26 -16.80 -9.75
N TYR A 118 -18.05 -15.91 -9.19
CA TYR A 118 -19.45 -15.70 -9.59
C TYR A 118 -20.38 -16.91 -9.31
N TYR A 119 -20.17 -17.59 -8.21
CA TYR A 119 -21.01 -18.72 -7.80
C TYR A 119 -22.42 -18.23 -7.40
N GLY A 120 -23.46 -18.92 -7.86
CA GLY A 120 -24.83 -18.59 -7.50
C GLY A 120 -25.39 -17.30 -8.13
N GLY A 121 -24.68 -16.65 -9.04
CA GLY A 121 -25.14 -15.43 -9.74
C GLY A 121 -24.84 -14.13 -8.97
N VAL A 122 -23.98 -14.18 -7.93
CA VAL A 122 -23.55 -13.02 -7.16
C VAL A 122 -22.05 -12.84 -7.32
N ASP A 123 -21.63 -11.72 -7.89
CA ASP A 123 -20.23 -11.37 -8.12
C ASP A 123 -19.71 -10.48 -6.96
N GLU A 124 -19.22 -11.11 -5.90
CA GLU A 124 -18.69 -10.40 -4.74
C GLU A 124 -17.30 -9.82 -5.03
N VAL A 125 -16.47 -10.51 -5.79
CA VAL A 125 -15.14 -10.03 -6.22
C VAL A 125 -15.27 -8.80 -7.12
N GLY A 126 -16.16 -8.87 -8.12
CA GLY A 126 -16.50 -7.71 -8.95
C GLY A 126 -17.13 -6.56 -8.15
N PHE A 127 -17.92 -6.87 -7.09
CA PHE A 127 -18.46 -5.84 -6.21
C PHE A 127 -17.35 -5.12 -5.44
N MET A 128 -16.39 -5.84 -4.85
CA MET A 128 -15.25 -5.23 -4.17
C MET A 128 -14.44 -4.37 -5.14
N SER A 129 -14.12 -4.90 -6.33
CA SER A 129 -13.39 -4.18 -7.35
C SER A 129 -14.09 -2.88 -7.77
N ALA A 130 -15.41 -2.95 -8.02
CA ALA A 130 -16.21 -1.79 -8.42
C ALA A 130 -16.33 -0.75 -7.29
N MET A 131 -16.41 -1.17 -6.03
CA MET A 131 -16.40 -0.25 -4.89
C MET A 131 -15.06 0.48 -4.77
N ILE A 132 -13.93 -0.21 -4.93
CA ILE A 132 -12.60 0.42 -4.92
C ILE A 132 -12.55 1.52 -5.99
N ASP A 133 -12.96 1.22 -7.23
CA ASP A 133 -12.96 2.20 -8.32
C ASP A 133 -13.86 3.41 -8.01
N ALA A 134 -15.07 3.15 -7.47
CA ALA A 134 -16.01 4.20 -7.15
C ALA A 134 -15.51 5.11 -6.01
N VAL A 135 -14.97 4.53 -4.92
CA VAL A 135 -14.44 5.34 -3.80
C VAL A 135 -13.18 6.10 -4.19
N ALA A 136 -12.33 5.52 -5.04
CA ALA A 136 -11.15 6.20 -5.57
C ALA A 136 -11.57 7.41 -6.44
N ALA A 137 -12.54 7.23 -7.33
CA ALA A 137 -13.05 8.29 -8.19
C ALA A 137 -13.79 9.40 -7.42
N ASP A 138 -14.62 9.02 -6.44
CA ASP A 138 -15.50 9.98 -5.72
C ASP A 138 -14.72 10.73 -4.61
N TYR A 139 -13.73 10.09 -3.99
CA TYR A 139 -13.10 10.60 -2.76
C TYR A 139 -11.57 10.69 -2.82
N GLY A 140 -10.91 10.35 -3.94
CA GLY A 140 -9.45 10.43 -4.05
C GLY A 140 -8.72 9.47 -3.10
N VAL A 141 -9.19 8.22 -3.02
CA VAL A 141 -8.57 7.18 -2.19
C VAL A 141 -7.24 6.74 -2.78
N ASP A 142 -6.26 6.50 -1.92
CA ASP A 142 -5.02 5.83 -2.29
C ASP A 142 -5.28 4.35 -2.56
N THR A 143 -5.29 3.98 -3.84
CA THR A 143 -5.56 2.60 -4.26
C THR A 143 -4.45 1.61 -3.92
N ARG A 144 -3.29 2.08 -3.48
CA ARG A 144 -2.23 1.21 -2.95
C ARG A 144 -2.49 0.80 -1.49
N ARG A 145 -3.36 1.53 -0.77
CA ARG A 145 -3.69 1.33 0.65
C ARG A 145 -5.17 1.01 0.84
N ILE A 146 -5.60 -0.09 0.22
CA ILE A 146 -6.95 -0.66 0.35
C ILE A 146 -6.88 -1.85 1.29
N TYR A 147 -7.73 -1.86 2.30
CA TYR A 147 -7.81 -2.92 3.29
C TYR A 147 -9.21 -3.52 3.32
N ALA A 148 -9.29 -4.83 3.52
CA ALA A 148 -10.56 -5.54 3.65
C ALA A 148 -10.60 -6.34 4.95
N GLY A 149 -11.58 -6.06 5.80
CA GLY A 149 -11.87 -6.84 6.99
C GLY A 149 -13.31 -7.28 7.04
N GLY A 150 -13.62 -8.21 7.92
CA GLY A 150 -15.00 -8.63 8.08
C GLY A 150 -15.20 -9.60 9.23
N TYR A 151 -16.45 -9.71 9.65
CA TYR A 151 -16.89 -10.59 10.73
C TYR A 151 -17.64 -11.81 10.21
N SER A 152 -17.39 -13.01 10.76
CA SER A 152 -18.10 -14.23 10.41
C SER A 152 -18.05 -14.50 8.90
N LEU A 153 -19.20 -14.62 8.22
CA LEU A 153 -19.24 -14.80 6.77
C LEU A 153 -18.61 -13.60 6.01
N GLY A 154 -18.70 -12.37 6.55
CA GLY A 154 -17.94 -11.22 6.07
C GLY A 154 -16.44 -11.36 6.24
N GLY A 155 -15.99 -12.06 7.29
CA GLY A 155 -14.59 -12.45 7.47
C GLY A 155 -14.15 -13.53 6.48
N SER A 156 -15.05 -14.45 6.10
CA SER A 156 -14.73 -15.48 5.12
C SER A 156 -14.56 -14.92 3.70
N ILE A 157 -15.38 -13.96 3.29
CA ILE A 157 -15.29 -13.37 1.93
C ILE A 157 -13.99 -12.56 1.71
N VAL A 158 -13.39 -11.99 2.77
CA VAL A 158 -12.14 -11.22 2.59
C VAL A 158 -10.95 -12.10 2.21
N TYR A 159 -11.00 -13.41 2.46
CA TYR A 159 -10.01 -14.35 1.92
C TYR A 159 -10.11 -14.47 0.39
N ASP A 160 -11.35 -14.45 -0.15
CA ASP A 160 -11.55 -14.45 -1.59
C ASP A 160 -10.97 -13.16 -2.22
N PHE A 161 -11.09 -12.01 -1.53
CA PHE A 161 -10.49 -10.77 -2.04
C PHE A 161 -8.95 -10.83 -2.05
N ALA A 162 -8.32 -11.44 -1.04
CA ALA A 162 -6.88 -11.67 -1.06
C ALA A 162 -6.48 -12.65 -2.18
N ALA A 163 -7.32 -13.63 -2.49
CA ALA A 163 -7.06 -14.63 -3.52
C ALA A 163 -7.24 -14.10 -4.95
N TYR A 164 -8.30 -13.32 -5.21
CA TYR A 164 -8.71 -12.90 -6.54
C TYR A 164 -8.38 -11.44 -6.88
N LEU A 165 -8.06 -10.61 -5.87
CA LEU A 165 -7.69 -9.19 -6.02
C LEU A 165 -6.39 -8.85 -5.26
N PRO A 166 -5.34 -9.68 -5.32
CA PRO A 166 -4.12 -9.44 -4.57
C PRO A 166 -3.36 -8.17 -5.01
N ASP A 167 -3.60 -7.70 -6.22
CA ASP A 167 -3.09 -6.46 -6.80
C ASP A 167 -3.92 -5.22 -6.43
N ARG A 168 -4.99 -5.39 -5.64
CA ARG A 168 -5.91 -4.31 -5.24
C ARG A 168 -6.13 -4.22 -3.73
N VAL A 169 -5.80 -5.26 -2.97
CA VAL A 169 -6.02 -5.33 -1.52
C VAL A 169 -4.69 -5.56 -0.82
N ALA A 170 -4.20 -4.54 -0.13
CA ALA A 170 -2.88 -4.55 0.53
C ALA A 170 -2.84 -5.42 1.80
N ALA A 171 -3.95 -5.49 2.53
CA ALA A 171 -4.05 -6.33 3.73
C ALA A 171 -5.49 -6.75 4.01
N ILE A 172 -5.64 -7.93 4.65
CA ILE A 172 -6.94 -8.45 5.08
C ILE A 172 -7.02 -8.66 6.59
N ALA A 173 -8.25 -8.56 7.13
CA ALA A 173 -8.52 -8.72 8.55
C ALA A 173 -9.78 -9.57 8.81
N PRO A 174 -9.74 -10.88 8.58
CA PRO A 174 -10.85 -11.78 8.91
C PRO A 174 -11.00 -11.95 10.44
N VAL A 175 -12.23 -11.83 10.95
CA VAL A 175 -12.59 -11.99 12.35
C VAL A 175 -13.67 -13.03 12.51
N ALA A 176 -13.49 -13.96 13.45
CA ALA A 176 -14.37 -15.09 13.70
C ALA A 176 -14.74 -15.85 12.42
N ALA A 177 -13.74 -16.09 11.57
CA ALA A 177 -13.90 -16.69 10.25
C ALA A 177 -12.70 -17.55 9.87
N ASN A 178 -12.95 -18.66 9.17
CA ASN A 178 -11.93 -19.47 8.55
C ASN A 178 -11.96 -19.32 7.03
N MET A 179 -10.81 -19.50 6.38
CA MET A 179 -10.72 -19.67 4.94
C MET A 179 -11.42 -20.98 4.54
N TRP A 180 -12.21 -20.93 3.48
CA TRP A 180 -12.83 -22.12 2.90
C TRP A 180 -11.80 -22.98 2.15
N GLU A 181 -12.04 -24.30 2.12
CA GLU A 181 -11.20 -25.26 1.39
C GLU A 181 -11.03 -24.88 -0.08
N TRP A 182 -12.11 -24.46 -0.74
CA TRP A 182 -12.09 -24.06 -2.15
C TRP A 182 -11.36 -22.74 -2.40
N THR A 183 -11.40 -21.77 -1.47
CA THR A 183 -10.61 -20.53 -1.59
C THR A 183 -9.10 -20.85 -1.56
N LEU A 184 -8.71 -21.87 -0.76
CA LEU A 184 -7.32 -22.32 -0.73
C LEU A 184 -6.95 -23.13 -1.97
N SER A 185 -7.82 -24.06 -2.42
CA SER A 185 -7.48 -25.06 -3.45
C SER A 185 -7.69 -24.59 -4.89
N ASP A 186 -8.67 -23.70 -5.13
CA ASP A 186 -9.09 -23.34 -6.48
C ASP A 186 -8.33 -22.16 -7.06
N VAL A 187 -7.53 -21.47 -6.20
CA VAL A 187 -6.73 -20.30 -6.59
C VAL A 187 -5.24 -20.63 -6.54
N ASN A 188 -4.52 -20.19 -7.54
CA ASN A 188 -3.06 -20.25 -7.53
C ASN A 188 -2.51 -19.02 -6.77
N TRP A 189 -2.28 -19.16 -5.48
CA TRP A 189 -1.74 -18.11 -4.63
C TRP A 189 -0.27 -17.84 -4.95
N THR A 190 0.00 -16.70 -5.56
CA THR A 190 1.36 -16.30 -5.97
C THR A 190 1.77 -14.92 -5.45
N THR A 191 0.81 -14.09 -5.09
CA THR A 191 1.05 -12.72 -4.63
C THR A 191 0.88 -12.64 -3.13
N PRO A 192 1.89 -12.16 -2.38
CA PRO A 192 1.78 -11.93 -0.94
C PRO A 192 0.67 -10.93 -0.59
N VAL A 193 -0.07 -11.22 0.49
CA VAL A 193 -1.07 -10.31 1.07
C VAL A 193 -0.98 -10.39 2.59
N ALA A 194 -0.81 -9.24 3.25
CA ALA A 194 -0.72 -9.21 4.70
C ALA A 194 -2.07 -9.61 5.34
N CYS A 195 -2.02 -10.43 6.39
CA CYS A 195 -3.23 -10.96 7.02
C CYS A 195 -3.16 -10.88 8.54
N ILE A 196 -4.16 -10.24 9.18
CA ILE A 196 -4.43 -10.40 10.61
C ILE A 196 -5.70 -11.22 10.80
N HIS A 197 -5.58 -12.35 11.50
CA HIS A 197 -6.68 -13.26 11.81
C HIS A 197 -7.02 -13.22 13.30
N ILE A 198 -8.29 -12.97 13.64
CA ILE A 198 -8.77 -12.90 15.04
C ILE A 198 -9.84 -13.98 15.27
N LEU A 199 -9.61 -14.92 16.20
CA LEU A 199 -10.51 -16.05 16.41
C LEU A 199 -10.54 -16.54 17.87
N GLY A 200 -11.72 -16.97 18.32
CA GLY A 200 -11.91 -17.68 19.59
C GLY A 200 -11.70 -19.19 19.45
N THR A 201 -11.08 -19.83 20.47
CA THR A 201 -10.83 -21.29 20.40
C THR A 201 -12.07 -22.17 20.57
N ASN A 202 -13.19 -21.60 21.07
CA ASN A 202 -14.48 -22.26 21.21
C ASN A 202 -15.53 -21.75 20.22
N ASP A 203 -15.07 -21.13 19.12
CA ASP A 203 -15.99 -20.69 18.07
C ASP A 203 -16.66 -21.90 17.43
N PHE A 204 -18.00 -21.94 17.49
CA PHE A 204 -18.79 -23.03 16.92
C PHE A 204 -18.99 -22.86 15.40
N TYR A 205 -19.11 -21.63 14.92
CA TYR A 205 -19.38 -21.34 13.50
C TYR A 205 -18.11 -21.34 12.65
N ALA A 206 -17.00 -20.84 13.22
CA ALA A 206 -15.67 -20.90 12.63
C ALA A 206 -14.75 -21.74 13.52
N PRO A 207 -14.84 -23.09 13.48
CA PRO A 207 -14.12 -23.97 14.38
C PRO A 207 -12.60 -23.79 14.27
N TYR A 208 -11.93 -23.58 15.41
CA TYR A 208 -10.49 -23.34 15.48
C TYR A 208 -9.65 -24.42 14.76
N ASN A 209 -10.12 -25.66 14.81
CA ASN A 209 -9.48 -26.82 14.18
C ASN A 209 -10.00 -27.09 12.75
N GLY A 210 -10.80 -26.17 12.18
CA GLY A 210 -11.44 -26.38 10.89
C GLY A 210 -12.58 -27.40 10.91
N ASN A 211 -13.15 -27.66 9.75
CA ASN A 211 -14.20 -28.68 9.55
C ASN A 211 -14.10 -29.23 8.10
N ALA A 212 -15.16 -29.92 7.63
CA ALA A 212 -15.18 -30.49 6.27
C ALA A 212 -15.18 -29.47 5.13
N PHE A 213 -15.37 -28.18 5.44
CA PHE A 213 -15.50 -27.11 4.43
C PHE A 213 -14.49 -25.97 4.63
N SER A 214 -13.89 -25.86 5.81
CA SER A 214 -12.95 -24.80 6.13
C SER A 214 -11.66 -25.36 6.76
N ILE A 215 -10.54 -24.78 6.41
CA ILE A 215 -9.23 -25.18 6.92
C ILE A 215 -9.08 -24.80 8.40
N SER A 216 -8.17 -25.48 9.10
CA SER A 216 -7.83 -25.13 10.48
C SER A 216 -7.05 -23.83 10.57
N THR A 217 -7.12 -23.17 11.72
CA THR A 217 -6.28 -21.98 12.01
C THR A 217 -4.79 -22.27 11.82
N ALA A 218 -4.32 -23.45 12.18
CA ALA A 218 -2.92 -23.84 12.00
C ALA A 218 -2.55 -23.89 10.49
N ALA A 219 -3.41 -24.48 9.64
CA ALA A 219 -3.21 -24.54 8.21
C ALA A 219 -3.25 -23.12 7.58
N GLN A 220 -4.16 -22.28 8.04
CA GLN A 220 -4.31 -20.90 7.59
C GLN A 220 -3.08 -20.04 7.95
N ASN A 221 -2.58 -20.14 9.18
CA ASN A 221 -1.35 -19.47 9.59
C ASN A 221 -0.16 -19.95 8.73
N ALA A 222 -0.03 -21.27 8.51
CA ALA A 222 1.03 -21.84 7.69
C ALA A 222 0.94 -21.35 6.23
N HIS A 223 -0.28 -21.20 5.68
CA HIS A 223 -0.49 -20.67 4.33
C HIS A 223 0.01 -19.25 4.20
N PHE A 224 -0.44 -18.32 5.06
CA PHE A 224 -0.03 -16.91 4.97
C PHE A 224 1.46 -16.70 5.33
N VAL A 225 2.00 -17.46 6.28
CA VAL A 225 3.44 -17.41 6.59
C VAL A 225 4.27 -17.85 5.38
N GLY A 226 3.85 -18.91 4.70
CA GLY A 226 4.52 -19.41 3.49
C GLY A 226 4.36 -18.46 2.30
N LEU A 227 3.13 -18.00 2.02
CA LEU A 227 2.82 -17.08 0.93
C LEU A 227 3.60 -15.76 1.05
N ASN A 228 3.66 -15.21 2.27
CA ASN A 228 4.26 -13.92 2.57
C ASN A 228 5.78 -13.99 2.83
N GLY A 229 6.39 -15.19 2.79
CA GLY A 229 7.80 -15.35 3.17
C GLY A 229 8.10 -14.83 4.58
N ALA A 230 7.10 -14.81 5.48
CA ALA A 230 7.19 -14.17 6.77
C ALA A 230 8.14 -14.91 7.73
N VAL A 231 8.76 -14.15 8.65
CA VAL A 231 9.81 -14.68 9.54
C VAL A 231 9.20 -15.62 10.60
N ALA A 232 9.71 -16.85 10.67
CA ALA A 232 9.32 -17.85 11.67
C ALA A 232 10.48 -18.17 12.63
N PRO A 233 10.23 -18.51 13.91
CA PRO A 233 8.93 -18.59 14.58
C PRO A 233 8.32 -17.21 14.87
N PRO A 234 7.01 -17.13 15.20
CA PRO A 234 6.37 -15.85 15.56
C PRO A 234 6.89 -15.30 16.88
N THR A 235 6.85 -13.99 17.04
CA THR A 235 6.85 -13.39 18.38
C THR A 235 5.50 -13.64 19.05
N VAL A 236 5.50 -13.81 20.38
CA VAL A 236 4.30 -14.14 21.15
C VAL A 236 4.11 -13.11 22.25
N GLU A 237 2.95 -12.45 22.25
CA GLU A 237 2.60 -11.40 23.20
C GLU A 237 1.27 -11.73 23.90
N SER A 238 1.21 -11.55 25.22
CA SER A 238 -0.06 -11.59 25.96
C SER A 238 -0.70 -10.20 25.92
N LEU A 239 -1.93 -10.10 25.37
CA LEU A 239 -2.72 -8.86 25.34
C LEU A 239 -3.57 -8.69 26.61
N GLY A 240 -3.39 -9.58 27.60
CA GLY A 240 -4.15 -9.61 28.86
C GLY A 240 -5.32 -10.60 28.83
N GLY A 241 -5.77 -11.01 30.02
CA GLY A 241 -6.79 -12.03 30.15
C GLY A 241 -6.37 -13.35 29.50
N ASN A 242 -7.20 -13.83 28.59
CA ASN A 242 -6.99 -15.06 27.83
C ASN A 242 -6.72 -14.80 26.33
N ILE A 243 -6.17 -13.62 25.99
CA ILE A 243 -5.90 -13.20 24.62
C ILE A 243 -4.39 -13.20 24.37
N THR A 244 -3.98 -13.85 23.29
CA THR A 244 -2.57 -13.95 22.86
C THR A 244 -2.47 -13.52 21.41
N ARG A 245 -1.43 -12.73 21.12
CA ARG A 245 -1.03 -12.33 19.75
C ARG A 245 0.20 -13.12 19.33
N TYR A 246 0.15 -13.68 18.14
CA TYR A 246 1.27 -14.27 17.43
C TYR A 246 1.57 -13.37 16.22
N THR A 247 2.81 -12.91 16.09
CA THR A 247 3.24 -12.05 14.97
C THR A 247 4.39 -12.71 14.22
N TRP A 248 4.19 -12.98 12.96
CA TRP A 248 5.22 -13.34 11.99
C TRP A 248 5.59 -12.06 11.25
N GLU A 249 6.78 -11.54 11.55
CA GLU A 249 7.26 -10.30 10.97
C GLU A 249 7.43 -10.44 9.45
N PRO A 250 7.33 -9.33 8.69
CA PRO A 250 7.62 -9.33 7.27
C PRO A 250 9.02 -9.88 6.97
N GLY A 251 9.10 -10.81 6.02
CA GLY A 251 10.34 -11.32 5.48
C GLY A 251 10.76 -10.57 4.20
N THR A 252 11.33 -11.30 3.25
CA THR A 252 11.81 -10.73 1.96
C THR A 252 10.70 -10.14 1.10
N ASP A 253 9.48 -10.66 1.22
CA ASP A 253 8.32 -10.19 0.45
C ASP A 253 7.58 -9.05 1.15
N CYS A 254 8.15 -8.52 2.23
CA CYS A 254 7.64 -7.34 2.97
C CYS A 254 6.22 -7.46 3.51
N HIS A 255 5.63 -8.66 3.50
CA HIS A 255 4.32 -8.95 4.05
C HIS A 255 4.43 -9.81 5.31
N GLY A 256 3.68 -9.44 6.35
CA GLY A 256 3.63 -10.18 7.60
C GLY A 256 2.32 -10.93 7.78
N HIS A 257 2.28 -11.72 8.84
CA HIS A 257 1.06 -12.38 9.29
C HIS A 257 0.88 -12.22 10.80
N GLN A 258 -0.36 -12.00 11.23
CA GLN A 258 -0.68 -11.91 12.64
C GLN A 258 -1.90 -12.78 12.99
N HIS A 259 -1.82 -13.48 14.12
CA HIS A 259 -2.96 -14.22 14.67
C HIS A 259 -3.22 -13.78 16.11
N ILE A 260 -4.44 -13.32 16.39
CA ILE A 260 -4.90 -13.01 17.74
C ILE A 260 -5.91 -14.08 18.13
N VAL A 261 -5.60 -14.80 19.20
CA VAL A 261 -6.44 -15.88 19.71
C VAL A 261 -6.98 -15.57 21.10
N ARG A 262 -8.30 -15.75 21.29
CA ARG A 262 -8.95 -15.72 22.60
C ARG A 262 -9.21 -17.15 23.07
N GLN A 263 -8.50 -17.58 24.11
CA GLN A 263 -8.72 -18.90 24.69
C GLN A 263 -10.10 -18.99 25.36
N GLY A 264 -10.89 -19.98 24.96
CA GLY A 264 -12.27 -20.14 25.40
C GLY A 264 -13.24 -19.10 24.78
N GLY A 265 -12.77 -18.21 23.91
CA GLY A 265 -13.61 -17.26 23.18
C GLY A 265 -14.52 -17.98 22.18
N GLY A 266 -15.72 -17.42 21.97
CA GLY A 266 -16.72 -17.91 21.03
C GLY A 266 -16.65 -17.20 19.68
N HIS A 267 -17.82 -16.97 19.10
CA HIS A 267 -17.99 -16.29 17.81
C HIS A 267 -18.03 -14.76 18.02
N ASP A 268 -16.89 -14.20 18.43
CA ASP A 268 -16.78 -12.83 18.91
C ASP A 268 -16.51 -11.86 17.75
N ALA A 269 -17.29 -10.76 17.67
CA ALA A 269 -17.05 -9.65 16.73
C ALA A 269 -15.90 -8.75 17.23
N PRO A 270 -15.30 -7.88 16.40
CA PRO A 270 -14.30 -6.89 16.86
C PRO A 270 -14.78 -6.05 18.03
N SER A 271 -16.05 -5.66 18.06
CA SER A 271 -16.67 -4.89 19.15
C SER A 271 -16.75 -5.65 20.50
N ASP A 272 -16.59 -6.97 20.52
CA ASP A 272 -16.53 -7.78 21.74
C ASP A 272 -15.17 -7.74 22.44
N TYR A 273 -14.18 -7.08 21.80
CA TYR A 273 -12.84 -6.86 22.34
C TYR A 273 -12.66 -5.37 22.69
N THR A 274 -11.92 -5.06 23.73
CA THR A 274 -11.66 -3.68 24.18
C THR A 274 -10.95 -2.84 23.10
N PHE A 275 -10.16 -3.49 22.23
CA PHE A 275 -9.33 -2.85 21.21
C PHE A 275 -9.40 -3.58 19.86
N GLY A 276 -10.48 -4.28 19.55
CA GLY A 276 -10.58 -5.13 18.35
C GLY A 276 -10.38 -4.34 17.05
N GLU A 277 -11.05 -3.20 16.91
CA GLU A 277 -10.93 -2.32 15.76
C GLU A 277 -9.51 -1.75 15.65
N ARG A 278 -8.90 -1.43 16.79
CA ARG A 278 -7.54 -0.89 16.84
C ARG A 278 -6.50 -1.93 16.44
N TRP A 279 -6.62 -3.18 16.90
CA TRP A 279 -5.70 -4.25 16.49
C TRP A 279 -5.73 -4.46 14.98
N ILE A 280 -6.92 -4.41 14.38
CA ILE A 280 -7.09 -4.49 12.93
C ILE A 280 -6.36 -3.32 12.26
N TRP A 281 -6.68 -2.08 12.66
CA TRP A 281 -6.12 -0.89 12.03
C TRP A 281 -4.60 -0.80 12.22
N ASP A 282 -4.09 -1.01 13.43
CA ASP A 282 -2.66 -0.95 13.74
C ASP A 282 -1.84 -1.98 12.92
N PHE A 283 -2.46 -3.09 12.50
CA PHE A 283 -1.84 -4.05 11.60
C PHE A 283 -1.96 -3.61 10.14
N VAL A 284 -3.17 -3.47 9.62
CA VAL A 284 -3.38 -3.26 8.17
C VAL A 284 -2.78 -1.96 7.66
N SER A 285 -2.77 -0.90 8.49
CA SER A 285 -2.25 0.42 8.09
C SER A 285 -0.74 0.47 7.86
N GLN A 286 -0.01 -0.58 8.21
CA GLN A 286 1.43 -0.69 7.93
C GLN A 286 1.73 -1.08 6.47
N TYR A 287 0.71 -1.57 5.73
CA TYR A 287 0.90 -2.20 4.43
C TYR A 287 0.41 -1.33 3.28
N GLU A 288 1.14 -1.38 2.20
CA GLU A 288 0.76 -1.04 0.85
C GLU A 288 0.72 -2.33 0.00
N LEU A 289 0.34 -2.23 -1.26
CA LEU A 289 0.31 -3.40 -2.17
C LEU A 289 1.67 -4.12 -2.28
N ASP A 290 2.77 -3.41 -2.05
CA ASP A 290 4.13 -3.98 -2.09
C ASP A 290 4.63 -4.42 -0.70
N GLY A 291 3.78 -4.42 0.33
CA GLY A 291 4.14 -4.78 1.70
C GLY A 291 4.29 -3.59 2.64
N VAL A 292 5.04 -3.77 3.71
CA VAL A 292 5.31 -2.71 4.70
C VAL A 292 6.04 -1.55 4.05
N THR A 293 5.53 -0.33 4.26
CA THR A 293 6.16 0.89 3.75
C THR A 293 7.66 0.94 4.12
N GLY A 294 8.50 1.10 3.11
CA GLY A 294 9.95 1.18 3.26
C GLY A 294 10.67 -0.17 3.41
N CYS A 295 9.97 -1.30 3.51
CA CYS A 295 10.60 -2.62 3.57
C CYS A 295 11.26 -3.00 2.22
N SER A 296 10.65 -2.59 1.13
CA SER A 296 11.15 -2.78 -0.23
C SER A 296 12.09 -1.67 -0.70
N ASP A 297 12.31 -0.63 0.13
CA ASP A 297 13.18 0.47 -0.24
C ASP A 297 14.65 0.02 -0.32
N PRO A 298 15.38 0.46 -1.35
CA PRO A 298 16.81 0.23 -1.41
C PRO A 298 17.55 0.83 -0.23
N THR A 299 18.52 0.09 0.30
CA THR A 299 19.32 0.54 1.44
C THR A 299 20.78 0.75 1.02
N THR A 300 21.40 1.82 1.50
CA THR A 300 22.82 2.06 1.27
C THR A 300 23.68 1.31 2.28
N PHE A 301 24.80 0.81 1.82
CA PHE A 301 25.79 0.11 2.65
C PHE A 301 27.21 0.48 2.21
N CYS A 302 28.20 0.05 2.98
CA CYS A 302 29.61 0.29 2.67
C CYS A 302 30.08 1.74 2.85
N GLN A 303 31.40 1.92 2.78
CA GLN A 303 32.06 3.21 2.89
C GLN A 303 32.44 3.75 1.53
N THR A 304 32.43 5.06 1.39
CA THR A 304 32.97 5.77 0.24
C THR A 304 34.20 6.56 0.66
N SER A 305 35.02 6.96 -0.31
CA SER A 305 36.23 7.74 -0.12
C SER A 305 36.14 9.07 -0.85
N LEU A 306 36.86 10.10 -0.37
CA LEU A 306 36.98 11.36 -1.08
C LEU A 306 37.62 11.15 -2.44
N ASN A 307 37.19 11.90 -3.43
CA ASN A 307 37.76 11.96 -4.78
C ASN A 307 38.58 13.22 -5.02
N ALA A 308 39.08 13.41 -6.23
CA ALA A 308 39.89 14.56 -6.61
C ALA A 308 39.18 15.91 -6.51
N SER A 309 37.85 15.94 -6.54
CA SER A 309 37.04 17.13 -6.30
C SER A 309 36.84 17.45 -4.81
N GLY A 310 37.29 16.58 -3.91
CA GLY A 310 37.10 16.69 -2.46
C GLY A 310 35.74 16.23 -1.97
N SER A 311 34.94 15.59 -2.83
CA SER A 311 33.63 15.02 -2.51
C SER A 311 33.71 13.49 -2.35
N ALA A 312 32.68 12.92 -1.74
CA ALA A 312 32.47 11.47 -1.69
C ALA A 312 31.31 11.12 -2.64
N ALA A 313 31.54 10.18 -3.56
CA ALA A 313 30.48 9.73 -4.47
C ALA A 313 29.49 8.84 -3.74
N LEU A 314 28.19 9.20 -3.79
CA LEU A 314 27.10 8.49 -3.14
C LEU A 314 26.12 7.97 -4.19
N ILE A 315 25.89 6.66 -4.16
CA ILE A 315 24.86 6.02 -4.99
C ILE A 315 23.48 6.18 -4.31
N GLY A 316 22.45 6.46 -5.09
CA GLY A 316 21.07 6.58 -4.69
C GLY A 316 20.13 6.01 -5.75
N TRP A 317 18.85 6.24 -5.58
CA TRP A 317 17.81 5.76 -6.50
C TRP A 317 16.62 6.71 -6.57
N SER A 318 15.78 6.51 -7.59
CA SER A 318 14.41 7.05 -7.70
C SER A 318 13.54 6.07 -8.48
N GLY A 319 12.23 6.19 -8.36
CA GLY A 319 11.27 5.20 -8.87
C GLY A 319 10.99 4.12 -7.83
N SER A 320 10.40 3.00 -8.25
CA SER A 320 10.07 1.85 -7.41
C SER A 320 11.02 0.67 -7.64
N THR A 321 11.01 -0.28 -6.71
CA THR A 321 11.71 -1.56 -6.86
C THR A 321 10.89 -2.62 -7.61
N SER A 322 9.66 -2.28 -8.02
CA SER A 322 8.76 -3.18 -8.74
C SER A 322 9.31 -3.56 -10.11
N VAL A 323 9.44 -4.87 -10.34
CA VAL A 323 9.83 -5.43 -11.64
C VAL A 323 8.78 -5.11 -12.71
N SER A 324 7.49 -5.12 -12.34
CA SER A 324 6.40 -4.82 -13.27
C SER A 324 6.32 -3.35 -13.64
N ALA A 325 6.63 -2.42 -12.71
CA ALA A 325 6.69 -0.99 -12.98
C ALA A 325 7.89 -0.62 -13.86
N ASN A 326 9.01 -1.33 -13.71
CA ASN A 326 10.24 -1.14 -14.50
C ASN A 326 10.69 0.33 -14.61
N ASP A 327 10.64 1.06 -13.49
CA ASP A 327 10.87 2.50 -13.43
C ASP A 327 12.03 2.91 -12.50
N LEU A 328 12.77 1.95 -11.97
CA LEU A 328 13.91 2.20 -11.10
C LEU A 328 15.03 2.92 -11.84
N THR A 329 15.47 4.03 -11.30
CA THR A 329 16.61 4.77 -11.82
C THR A 329 17.72 4.81 -10.77
N LEU A 330 18.90 4.34 -11.14
CA LEU A 330 20.11 4.47 -10.33
C LEU A 330 20.65 5.90 -10.44
N LEU A 331 21.01 6.49 -9.32
CA LEU A 331 21.53 7.84 -9.23
C LEU A 331 22.94 7.81 -8.64
N ILE A 332 23.78 8.74 -9.04
CA ILE A 332 25.06 9.03 -8.40
C ILE A 332 25.17 10.53 -8.17
N ASP A 333 25.69 10.91 -7.03
CA ASP A 333 25.99 12.29 -6.68
C ASP A 333 27.40 12.39 -6.07
N GLY A 334 28.08 13.54 -6.26
CA GLY A 334 29.38 13.81 -5.72
C GLY A 334 30.56 13.08 -6.40
N ALA A 335 30.36 12.48 -7.58
CA ALA A 335 31.46 11.97 -8.40
C ALA A 335 32.23 13.12 -9.06
N ASN A 336 33.32 12.82 -9.79
CA ASN A 336 34.09 13.87 -10.47
C ASN A 336 33.30 14.45 -11.66
N PRO A 337 33.11 15.78 -11.73
CA PRO A 337 32.36 16.43 -12.81
C PRO A 337 32.94 16.14 -14.20
N GLY A 338 32.08 15.89 -15.16
CA GLY A 338 32.41 15.68 -16.58
C GLY A 338 33.15 14.38 -16.89
N LEU A 339 33.43 13.53 -15.90
CA LEU A 339 34.14 12.27 -16.10
C LEU A 339 33.19 11.07 -16.25
N PRO A 340 33.64 10.03 -16.99
CA PRO A 340 32.82 8.83 -17.17
C PRO A 340 32.88 7.90 -15.95
N GLY A 341 31.77 7.17 -15.77
CA GLY A 341 31.67 6.07 -14.84
C GLY A 341 30.71 4.99 -15.34
N ILE A 342 30.62 3.91 -14.61
CA ILE A 342 29.69 2.81 -14.86
C ILE A 342 29.05 2.37 -13.57
N PHE A 343 27.76 2.12 -13.61
CA PHE A 343 27.10 1.29 -12.61
C PHE A 343 27.41 -0.17 -12.87
N PHE A 344 27.59 -0.93 -11.81
CA PHE A 344 27.70 -2.40 -11.88
C PHE A 344 26.97 -3.02 -10.70
N TYR A 345 26.62 -4.29 -10.82
CA TYR A 345 25.88 -4.97 -9.78
C TYR A 345 26.28 -6.44 -9.66
N GLY A 346 25.93 -7.05 -8.52
CA GLY A 346 26.17 -8.44 -8.20
C GLY A 346 25.30 -8.95 -7.06
N GLY A 347 25.20 -10.27 -6.94
CA GLY A 347 24.28 -10.92 -5.98
C GLY A 347 24.78 -10.98 -4.54
N SER A 348 26.01 -10.52 -4.23
CA SER A 348 26.55 -10.58 -2.88
C SER A 348 27.32 -9.32 -2.49
N GLN A 349 27.54 -9.15 -1.19
CA GLN A 349 28.31 -8.05 -0.63
C GLN A 349 29.72 -8.50 -0.26
N THR A 350 30.66 -7.57 -0.32
CA THR A 350 32.06 -7.76 0.08
C THR A 350 32.61 -6.46 0.64
N PHE A 351 33.89 -6.47 1.09
CA PHE A 351 34.58 -5.25 1.49
C PHE A 351 36.07 -5.40 1.14
N LEU A 352 36.44 -4.96 -0.07
CA LEU A 352 37.80 -5.10 -0.61
C LEU A 352 38.33 -3.75 -1.09
N PRO A 353 39.61 -3.39 -0.77
CA PRO A 353 40.25 -2.20 -1.34
C PRO A 353 40.18 -2.23 -2.88
N PHE A 354 39.74 -1.11 -3.50
CA PHE A 354 39.66 -1.00 -4.94
C PHE A 354 39.81 0.45 -5.41
N GLY A 355 40.88 0.75 -6.12
CA GLY A 355 41.20 2.12 -6.47
C GLY A 355 41.47 2.97 -5.24
N ALA A 356 40.90 4.15 -5.18
CA ALA A 356 40.96 5.03 -4.00
C ALA A 356 39.85 4.70 -2.95
N GLY A 357 39.01 3.71 -3.18
CA GLY A 357 37.88 3.32 -2.31
C GLY A 357 37.79 1.83 -2.05
N PHE A 358 36.55 1.33 -1.84
CA PHE A 358 36.28 -0.07 -1.50
C PHE A 358 35.21 -0.65 -2.42
N ARG A 359 35.51 -1.77 -3.08
CA ARG A 359 34.51 -2.57 -3.76
C ARG A 359 33.70 -3.34 -2.73
N CYS A 360 32.40 -3.13 -2.73
CA CYS A 360 31.48 -3.71 -1.75
C CYS A 360 30.44 -4.63 -2.40
N VAL A 361 30.47 -4.76 -3.71
CA VAL A 361 29.62 -5.65 -4.51
C VAL A 361 30.48 -6.79 -5.06
N ASP A 362 29.96 -8.03 -4.97
CA ASP A 362 30.65 -9.24 -5.42
C ASP A 362 29.66 -10.29 -6.00
N GLY A 363 30.15 -11.49 -6.29
CA GLY A 363 29.45 -12.56 -6.98
C GLY A 363 29.67 -12.45 -8.49
N ASN A 364 28.68 -12.85 -9.28
CA ASN A 364 28.67 -12.60 -10.72
C ASN A 364 28.48 -11.10 -10.96
N LEU A 365 29.53 -10.41 -11.39
CA LEU A 365 29.49 -8.97 -11.62
C LEU A 365 29.03 -8.64 -13.03
N PHE A 366 27.98 -7.85 -13.13
CA PHE A 366 27.43 -7.32 -14.37
C PHE A 366 27.71 -5.80 -14.44
N ARG A 367 28.09 -5.31 -15.63
CA ARG A 367 28.37 -3.91 -15.89
C ARG A 367 27.28 -3.31 -16.74
N LEU A 368 26.82 -2.12 -16.36
CA LEU A 368 25.86 -1.35 -17.14
C LEU A 368 26.61 -0.40 -18.10
N PRO A 369 25.92 0.18 -19.08
CA PRO A 369 26.51 1.15 -20.00
C PRO A 369 27.21 2.32 -19.30
N VAL A 370 28.22 2.90 -19.98
CA VAL A 370 28.95 4.07 -19.49
C VAL A 370 28.02 5.29 -19.45
N VAL A 371 28.05 5.99 -18.31
CA VAL A 371 27.43 7.31 -18.15
C VAL A 371 28.49 8.37 -17.90
N PHE A 372 28.17 9.64 -18.22
CA PHE A 372 29.02 10.79 -17.93
C PHE A 372 28.37 11.61 -16.83
N CYS A 373 29.15 11.95 -15.80
CA CYS A 373 28.72 12.86 -14.76
C CYS A 373 28.58 14.28 -15.34
N ASP A 374 27.60 15.01 -14.90
CA ASP A 374 27.36 16.40 -15.26
C ASP A 374 28.36 17.37 -14.56
N SER A 375 28.12 18.67 -14.68
CA SER A 375 28.96 19.71 -14.08
C SER A 375 28.93 19.71 -12.53
N THR A 376 27.98 19.03 -11.90
CA THR A 376 27.86 18.88 -10.44
C THR A 376 28.45 17.56 -9.94
N GLY A 377 28.83 16.65 -10.82
CA GLY A 377 29.30 15.31 -10.48
C GLY A 377 28.18 14.29 -10.31
N SER A 378 26.99 14.59 -10.86
CA SER A 378 25.81 13.73 -10.79
C SER A 378 25.57 13.02 -12.10
N ALA A 379 25.03 11.80 -12.07
CA ALA A 379 24.53 11.08 -13.24
C ALA A 379 23.37 10.16 -12.84
N ALA A 380 22.56 9.78 -13.83
CA ALA A 380 21.42 8.88 -13.66
C ALA A 380 21.48 7.78 -14.72
N TYR A 381 21.01 6.58 -14.36
CA TYR A 381 20.86 5.47 -15.27
C TYR A 381 19.52 4.78 -15.02
N PRO A 382 18.51 4.94 -15.91
CA PRO A 382 17.27 4.17 -15.84
C PRO A 382 17.57 2.69 -16.02
N LEU A 383 17.16 1.87 -15.06
CA LEU A 383 17.35 0.42 -15.12
C LEU A 383 16.23 -0.17 -15.99
N ASP A 384 16.60 -0.82 -17.08
CA ASP A 384 15.64 -1.52 -17.92
C ASP A 384 15.71 -3.03 -17.62
N LEU A 385 14.63 -3.55 -17.02
CA LEU A 385 14.47 -4.97 -16.69
C LEU A 385 13.81 -5.76 -17.84
N GLY A 386 13.21 -5.05 -18.79
CA GLY A 386 12.50 -5.63 -19.93
C GLY A 386 13.36 -5.84 -21.17
N ASP A 387 14.56 -5.22 -21.27
CA ASP A 387 15.44 -5.40 -22.45
C ASP A 387 16.27 -6.69 -22.35
N PRO A 388 15.95 -7.71 -23.18
CA PRO A 388 16.67 -8.99 -23.13
C PRO A 388 18.14 -8.89 -23.56
N SER A 389 18.57 -7.77 -24.13
CA SER A 389 19.97 -7.53 -24.49
C SER A 389 20.81 -7.09 -23.29
N LEU A 390 20.17 -6.67 -22.20
CA LEU A 390 20.82 -6.23 -20.97
C LEU A 390 20.85 -7.35 -19.92
N PRO A 391 21.95 -7.46 -19.14
CA PRO A 391 22.00 -8.43 -18.05
C PRO A 391 20.90 -8.23 -17.00
N THR A 392 20.34 -7.01 -16.89
CA THR A 392 19.26 -6.65 -15.96
C THR A 392 17.96 -7.41 -16.22
N SER A 393 17.74 -7.93 -17.41
CA SER A 393 16.57 -8.76 -17.75
C SER A 393 16.53 -10.10 -17.01
N SER A 394 17.61 -10.49 -16.33
CA SER A 394 17.66 -11.70 -15.49
C SER A 394 17.24 -11.42 -14.02
N ILE A 395 17.03 -10.16 -13.64
CA ILE A 395 16.57 -9.78 -12.30
C ILE A 395 15.11 -10.16 -12.15
N ALA A 396 14.79 -10.95 -11.13
CA ALA A 396 13.46 -11.46 -10.88
C ALA A 396 12.87 -10.90 -9.56
N VAL A 397 11.56 -10.99 -9.47
CA VAL A 397 10.81 -10.68 -8.23
C VAL A 397 11.33 -11.54 -7.07
N GLY A 398 11.49 -10.92 -5.89
CA GLY A 398 12.00 -11.55 -4.66
C GLY A 398 13.53 -11.63 -4.58
N GLU A 399 14.25 -11.19 -5.61
CA GLU A 399 15.70 -11.13 -5.58
C GLU A 399 16.19 -9.81 -4.98
N THR A 400 17.35 -9.87 -4.31
CA THR A 400 18.07 -8.68 -3.85
C THR A 400 19.39 -8.57 -4.59
N TRP A 401 19.60 -7.47 -5.26
CA TRP A 401 20.81 -7.17 -5.99
C TRP A 401 21.54 -5.96 -5.40
N ASN A 402 22.86 -5.97 -5.44
CA ASN A 402 23.70 -4.92 -4.89
C ASN A 402 24.36 -4.15 -6.01
N PHE A 403 24.27 -2.82 -5.98
CA PHE A 403 24.77 -1.90 -7.00
C PHE A 403 25.86 -1.02 -6.44
N GLN A 404 26.79 -0.60 -7.30
CA GLN A 404 27.87 0.34 -6.97
C GLN A 404 28.27 1.11 -8.22
N PHE A 405 28.84 2.31 -8.08
CA PHE A 405 29.29 3.14 -9.19
C PHE A 405 30.81 3.27 -9.20
N TRP A 406 31.45 2.84 -10.28
CA TRP A 406 32.87 2.94 -10.52
C TRP A 406 33.14 4.05 -11.54
N TYR A 407 34.02 5.03 -11.20
CA TYR A 407 34.24 6.22 -12.02
C TYR A 407 35.72 6.63 -12.11
N ARG A 408 36.04 7.46 -13.09
CA ARG A 408 37.38 8.01 -13.24
C ARG A 408 37.67 9.01 -12.12
N ASP A 409 38.89 8.91 -11.55
CA ASP A 409 39.37 9.79 -10.51
C ASP A 409 40.90 9.99 -10.67
N SER A 410 41.35 11.20 -10.47
CA SER A 410 42.78 11.56 -10.56
C SER A 410 43.41 11.79 -9.19
N LEU A 411 42.72 11.53 -8.08
CA LEU A 411 43.22 11.77 -6.72
C LEU A 411 44.54 11.01 -6.46
N ILE A 412 44.61 9.77 -6.94
CA ILE A 412 45.84 8.94 -6.86
C ILE A 412 46.26 8.63 -8.31
N PRO A 413 47.36 9.25 -8.84
CA PRO A 413 47.75 9.09 -10.23
C PRO A 413 48.02 7.63 -10.66
N SER A 414 48.50 6.78 -9.77
CA SER A 414 48.74 5.35 -10.00
C SER A 414 47.45 4.50 -9.96
N LEU A 415 46.35 5.04 -9.42
CA LEU A 415 45.04 4.40 -9.32
C LEU A 415 43.94 5.38 -9.81
N PRO A 416 43.84 5.61 -11.14
CA PRO A 416 43.03 6.70 -11.72
C PRO A 416 41.51 6.41 -11.73
N TYR A 417 41.00 5.85 -10.65
CA TYR A 417 39.61 5.52 -10.45
C TYR A 417 39.23 5.45 -8.98
N ASN A 418 37.98 5.70 -8.70
CA ASN A 418 37.35 5.62 -7.39
C ASN A 418 35.97 4.96 -7.51
N ILE A 419 35.31 4.76 -6.38
CA ILE A 419 34.08 3.99 -6.32
C ILE A 419 33.17 4.56 -5.22
N SER A 420 31.84 4.50 -5.44
CA SER A 420 30.84 4.96 -4.47
C SER A 420 30.68 4.01 -3.27
N ASN A 421 29.82 4.37 -2.32
CA ASN A 421 29.18 3.39 -1.43
C ASN A 421 28.33 2.39 -2.25
N GLY A 422 27.81 1.34 -1.60
CA GLY A 422 26.91 0.35 -2.19
C GLY A 422 25.45 0.70 -2.00
N LEU A 423 24.60 0.19 -2.89
CA LEU A 423 23.13 0.23 -2.81
C LEU A 423 22.58 -1.19 -2.95
N SER A 424 21.85 -1.65 -1.94
CA SER A 424 21.16 -2.95 -1.94
C SER A 424 19.68 -2.71 -2.33
N VAL A 425 19.23 -3.38 -3.37
CA VAL A 425 17.89 -3.21 -3.95
C VAL A 425 17.16 -4.53 -3.88
N PRO A 426 16.11 -4.66 -3.04
CA PRO A 426 15.17 -5.76 -3.11
C PRO A 426 14.17 -5.50 -4.25
N PHE A 427 13.99 -6.46 -5.15
CA PHE A 427 13.05 -6.33 -6.28
C PHE A 427 11.70 -6.95 -5.94
N THR A 428 10.64 -6.16 -6.04
CA THR A 428 9.26 -6.51 -5.71
C THR A 428 8.43 -6.79 -6.98
N PRO A 429 7.22 -7.33 -6.87
CA PRO A 429 6.31 -7.59 -7.97
C PRO A 429 5.98 -6.40 -8.89
#